data_7e822ab781c51388f061294914ddbfeb
#
_entry.id   7e822ab781c51388f061294914ddbfeb
#
_cell.length_a   1.000
_cell.length_b   1.000
_cell.length_c   1.000
_cell.angle_alpha   90.00
_cell.angle_beta   90.00
_cell.angle_gamma   90.00
#
_symmetry.space_group_name_H-M   'P 1'
#
loop_
_entity.id
_entity.type
_entity.pdbx_description
1 polymer ?
#
loop_
_entity_poly.entity_id
_entity_poly.type
_entity_poly.pdbx_seq_one_letter_code
_entity_poly.pdbx_strand_id
1 'polypeptide(L)'
;MKIIVGCEKTQAVTIELRNLGHEAYSCDIQPCSGGHPEWHLHMDVLKAINLHKWDVGIFFPDCTYLKCSAEWAYKDGPYHQKVKPGTLVGKERIKARKEASSFFLKLYNCDIPKVAMENPIGVMSSYFRKPDQVIHPHQFGDDASKATCLWLKGLPKLIGTRNVEPRIIDGRPRWANQTDSGQNKLSPADNRAEMRSKTYPGIAKAMAQQWVGENIII
;
A
#
# COMPACT_ATOMS: atom_id res chain seq x y z
N MET A 1 -14.48 16.97 -3.02
CA MET A 1 -13.34 16.96 -2.08
C MET A 1 -12.05 17.03 -2.85
N LYS A 2 -11.01 17.62 -2.24
CA LYS A 2 -9.63 17.65 -2.78
C LYS A 2 -8.78 16.58 -2.09
N ILE A 3 -8.25 15.63 -2.86
CA ILE A 3 -7.67 14.39 -2.32
C ILE A 3 -6.27 14.17 -2.89
N ILE A 4 -5.31 13.84 -2.03
CA ILE A 4 -3.98 13.42 -2.45
C ILE A 4 -3.83 11.91 -2.23
N VAL A 5 -3.38 11.20 -3.27
CA VAL A 5 -3.00 9.79 -3.21
C VAL A 5 -1.49 9.71 -3.38
N GLY A 6 -0.76 9.62 -2.28
CA GLY A 6 0.69 9.70 -2.26
C GLY A 6 1.38 8.34 -2.39
N CYS A 7 2.55 8.35 -3.05
CA CYS A 7 3.33 7.17 -3.41
C CYS A 7 2.53 6.21 -4.32
N GLU A 8 1.75 6.78 -5.24
CA GLU A 8 0.90 6.04 -6.17
C GLU A 8 1.17 6.46 -7.63
N LYS A 9 2.11 5.82 -8.29
CA LYS A 9 2.32 6.03 -9.73
C LYS A 9 1.27 5.35 -10.61
N THR A 10 0.60 4.30 -10.11
CA THR A 10 -0.36 3.49 -10.88
C THR A 10 -1.72 4.13 -11.03
N GLN A 11 -2.04 5.13 -10.23
CA GLN A 11 -3.31 5.86 -10.22
C GLN A 11 -4.56 5.00 -9.97
N ALA A 12 -4.40 3.78 -9.43
CA ALA A 12 -5.51 2.85 -9.22
C ALA A 12 -6.61 3.46 -8.33
N VAL A 13 -6.24 4.08 -7.21
CA VAL A 13 -7.18 4.75 -6.31
C VAL A 13 -7.57 6.12 -6.85
N THR A 14 -6.61 6.85 -7.44
CA THR A 14 -6.86 8.18 -8.03
C THR A 14 -7.94 8.12 -9.10
N ILE A 15 -7.90 7.14 -10.01
CA ILE A 15 -8.90 6.95 -11.07
C ILE A 15 -10.30 6.70 -10.47
N GLU A 16 -10.42 5.83 -9.48
CA GLU A 16 -11.71 5.56 -8.83
C GLU A 16 -12.28 6.81 -8.15
N LEU A 17 -11.43 7.62 -7.50
CA LEU A 17 -11.83 8.90 -6.91
C LEU A 17 -12.30 9.91 -7.96
N ARG A 18 -11.60 10.00 -9.10
CA ARG A 18 -11.98 10.85 -10.23
C ARG A 18 -13.31 10.42 -10.85
N ASN A 19 -13.54 9.11 -10.97
CA ASN A 19 -14.82 8.56 -11.46
C ASN A 19 -16.01 8.94 -10.55
N LEU A 20 -15.76 9.20 -9.27
CA LEU A 20 -16.76 9.72 -8.33
C LEU A 20 -16.89 11.25 -8.34
N GLY A 21 -16.19 11.95 -9.25
CA GLY A 21 -16.24 13.41 -9.39
C GLY A 21 -15.37 14.19 -8.40
N HIS A 22 -14.43 13.53 -7.70
CA HIS A 22 -13.54 14.23 -6.77
C HIS A 22 -12.33 14.82 -7.48
N GLU A 23 -11.81 15.93 -6.94
CA GLU A 23 -10.54 16.52 -7.34
C GLU A 23 -9.38 15.74 -6.71
N ALA A 24 -9.03 14.57 -7.29
CA ALA A 24 -8.01 13.68 -6.77
C ALA A 24 -6.72 13.74 -7.61
N TYR A 25 -5.57 13.75 -6.93
CA TYR A 25 -4.25 13.72 -7.55
C TYR A 25 -3.41 12.60 -6.98
N SER A 26 -2.83 11.79 -7.86
CA SER A 26 -1.72 10.90 -7.48
C SER A 26 -0.43 11.70 -7.31
N CYS A 27 0.47 11.21 -6.47
CA CYS A 27 1.79 11.81 -6.28
C CYS A 27 2.84 10.72 -6.12
N ASP A 28 3.91 10.79 -6.91
CA ASP A 28 5.06 9.90 -6.80
C ASP A 28 6.31 10.61 -7.34
N ILE A 29 7.49 10.16 -6.89
CA ILE A 29 8.78 10.59 -7.45
C ILE A 29 9.07 9.96 -8.82
N GLN A 30 8.29 8.98 -9.24
CA GLN A 30 8.31 8.37 -10.55
C GLN A 30 7.16 8.91 -11.40
N PRO A 31 7.29 8.95 -12.74
CA PRO A 31 6.20 9.31 -13.61
C PRO A 31 5.05 8.31 -13.47
N CYS A 32 3.81 8.77 -13.69
CA CYS A 32 2.65 7.91 -13.59
C CYS A 32 2.63 6.82 -14.68
N SER A 33 2.02 5.69 -14.34
CA SER A 33 1.75 4.57 -15.26
C SER A 33 0.26 4.28 -15.42
N GLY A 34 -0.61 5.10 -14.82
CA GLY A 34 -2.06 4.95 -14.90
C GLY A 34 -2.71 5.61 -16.12
N GLY A 35 -1.93 6.34 -16.94
CA GLY A 35 -2.41 6.94 -18.19
C GLY A 35 -2.96 8.35 -18.07
N HIS A 36 -2.96 8.96 -16.88
CA HIS A 36 -3.49 10.30 -16.61
C HIS A 36 -2.43 11.24 -16.03
N PRO A 37 -1.43 11.68 -16.83
CA PRO A 37 -0.35 12.55 -16.35
C PRO A 37 -0.88 13.89 -15.81
N GLU A 38 -2.01 14.37 -16.28
CA GLU A 38 -2.68 15.59 -15.83
C GLU A 38 -3.22 15.50 -14.38
N TRP A 39 -3.36 14.29 -13.85
CA TRP A 39 -3.76 14.03 -12.46
C TRP A 39 -2.59 13.60 -11.59
N HIS A 40 -1.36 13.76 -12.09
CA HIS A 40 -0.17 13.26 -11.40
C HIS A 40 0.79 14.39 -10.98
N LEU A 41 1.08 14.44 -9.70
CA LEU A 41 2.12 15.32 -9.15
C LEU A 41 3.44 14.54 -9.12
N HIS A 42 4.26 14.72 -10.17
CA HIS A 42 5.57 14.09 -10.27
C HIS A 42 6.58 14.79 -9.36
N MET A 43 6.52 14.52 -8.06
CA MET A 43 7.35 15.17 -7.03
C MET A 43 7.36 14.40 -5.71
N ASP A 44 8.17 14.87 -4.77
CA ASP A 44 8.17 14.36 -3.39
C ASP A 44 6.83 14.65 -2.72
N VAL A 45 6.20 13.59 -2.19
CA VAL A 45 4.90 13.68 -1.51
C VAL A 45 4.93 14.55 -0.26
N LEU A 46 6.07 14.65 0.46
CA LEU A 46 6.21 15.57 1.60
C LEU A 46 6.18 17.05 1.18
N LYS A 47 6.50 17.35 -0.08
CA LYS A 47 6.29 18.68 -0.66
C LYS A 47 4.85 18.83 -1.14
N ALA A 48 4.31 17.81 -1.80
CA ALA A 48 2.96 17.82 -2.37
C ALA A 48 1.86 18.03 -1.31
N ILE A 49 1.99 17.45 -0.12
CA ILE A 49 1.02 17.64 0.98
C ILE A 49 0.92 19.11 1.44
N ASN A 50 1.92 19.93 1.17
CA ASN A 50 1.93 21.37 1.51
C ASN A 50 1.49 22.30 0.38
N LEU A 51 1.21 21.77 -0.83
CA LEU A 51 0.80 22.60 -1.97
C LEU A 51 -0.63 23.12 -1.85
N HIS A 52 -1.49 22.35 -1.21
CA HIS A 52 -2.91 22.64 -1.09
C HIS A 52 -3.43 22.23 0.28
N LYS A 53 -4.60 22.76 0.63
CA LYS A 53 -5.38 22.24 1.74
C LYS A 53 -6.13 21.00 1.24
N TRP A 54 -5.67 19.82 1.66
CA TRP A 54 -6.26 18.53 1.29
C TRP A 54 -7.32 18.12 2.29
N ASP A 55 -8.41 17.55 1.82
CA ASP A 55 -9.48 16.98 2.66
C ASP A 55 -9.12 15.55 3.12
N VAL A 56 -8.48 14.78 2.24
CA VAL A 56 -8.10 13.38 2.48
C VAL A 56 -6.73 13.08 1.89
N GLY A 57 -5.92 12.33 2.61
CA GLY A 57 -4.66 11.75 2.15
C GLY A 57 -4.70 10.23 2.22
N ILE A 58 -4.40 9.56 1.11
CA ILE A 58 -4.26 8.10 1.04
C ILE A 58 -2.82 7.80 0.60
N PHE A 59 -2.05 7.07 1.40
CA PHE A 59 -0.62 6.93 1.17
C PHE A 59 -0.19 5.46 1.12
N PHE A 60 0.67 5.15 0.13
CA PHE A 60 1.24 3.83 -0.14
C PHE A 60 2.78 3.87 -0.05
N PRO A 61 3.37 4.24 1.10
CA PRO A 61 4.82 4.37 1.20
C PRO A 61 5.54 3.05 0.94
N ASP A 62 6.74 3.13 0.35
CA ASP A 62 7.53 1.94 0.03
C ASP A 62 7.74 1.06 1.26
N CYS A 63 7.37 -0.20 1.13
CA CYS A 63 7.44 -1.20 2.19
C CYS A 63 8.78 -1.97 2.23
N THR A 64 9.75 -1.66 1.37
CA THR A 64 10.99 -2.45 1.21
C THR A 64 11.70 -2.70 2.53
N TYR A 65 11.79 -1.70 3.37
CA TYR A 65 12.44 -1.79 4.69
C TYR A 65 11.45 -1.96 5.85
N LEU A 66 10.15 -1.86 5.62
CA LEU A 66 9.12 -1.94 6.67
C LEU A 66 8.53 -3.35 6.85
N LYS A 67 8.63 -4.22 5.84
CA LYS A 67 8.14 -5.62 5.92
C LYS A 67 9.08 -6.50 6.74
N CYS A 68 8.54 -7.56 7.36
CA CYS A 68 9.31 -8.55 8.14
C CYS A 68 10.12 -9.53 7.27
N SER A 69 9.93 -9.55 5.95
CA SER A 69 10.75 -10.38 5.07
C SER A 69 12.20 -9.89 5.04
N ALA A 70 13.15 -10.82 4.93
CA ALA A 70 14.59 -10.53 4.90
C ALA A 70 15.14 -9.91 6.22
N GLU A 71 14.62 -10.31 7.38
CA GLU A 71 15.18 -9.93 8.69
C GLU A 71 16.64 -10.34 8.86
N TRP A 72 17.09 -11.41 8.19
CA TRP A 72 18.49 -11.82 8.13
C TRP A 72 19.44 -10.70 7.66
N ALA A 73 18.96 -9.84 6.77
CA ALA A 73 19.78 -8.77 6.19
C ALA A 73 19.99 -7.56 7.13
N TYR A 74 19.34 -7.54 8.30
CA TYR A 74 19.54 -6.51 9.35
C TYR A 74 20.63 -6.89 10.35
N LYS A 75 21.18 -8.09 10.23
CA LYS A 75 22.31 -8.58 11.05
C LYS A 75 23.62 -8.35 10.32
N ASP A 76 24.71 -8.33 11.06
CA ASP A 76 26.06 -8.43 10.48
C ASP A 76 26.28 -9.87 9.98
N GLY A 77 27.07 -10.03 8.88
CA GLY A 77 27.36 -11.35 8.32
C GLY A 77 28.08 -12.31 9.29
N PRO A 78 28.30 -13.55 8.90
CA PRO A 78 28.03 -14.11 7.57
C PRO A 78 26.55 -14.39 7.28
N TYR A 79 26.14 -14.21 6.02
CA TYR A 79 24.76 -14.41 5.60
C TYR A 79 24.54 -15.84 5.07
N HIS A 80 23.42 -16.45 5.44
CA HIS A 80 23.06 -17.81 5.00
C HIS A 80 22.60 -17.90 3.53
N GLN A 81 22.49 -16.75 2.85
CA GLN A 81 22.12 -16.69 1.43
C GLN A 81 22.92 -15.59 0.71
N LYS A 82 23.02 -15.73 -0.61
CA LYS A 82 23.72 -14.76 -1.46
C LYS A 82 23.04 -13.40 -1.42
N VAL A 83 23.78 -12.37 -1.05
CA VAL A 83 23.32 -10.98 -1.11
C VAL A 83 23.34 -10.52 -2.58
N LYS A 84 22.19 -10.10 -3.09
CA LYS A 84 22.10 -9.54 -4.45
C LYS A 84 22.77 -8.17 -4.52
N PRO A 85 23.40 -7.79 -5.65
CA PRO A 85 23.91 -6.43 -5.84
C PRO A 85 22.86 -5.37 -5.52
N GLY A 86 23.27 -4.28 -4.89
CA GLY A 86 22.36 -3.20 -4.47
C GLY A 86 21.51 -3.46 -3.25
N THR A 87 21.57 -4.67 -2.64
CA THR A 87 20.83 -4.95 -1.40
C THR A 87 21.59 -4.36 -0.21
N LEU A 88 20.97 -3.43 0.51
CA LEU A 88 21.50 -2.94 1.79
C LEU A 88 21.43 -4.04 2.85
N VAL A 89 22.50 -4.14 3.67
CA VAL A 89 22.63 -5.11 4.75
C VAL A 89 23.18 -4.46 6.02
N GLY A 90 23.02 -5.11 7.17
CA GLY A 90 23.60 -4.67 8.45
C GLY A 90 23.17 -3.25 8.83
N LYS A 91 24.12 -2.44 9.24
CA LYS A 91 23.90 -1.07 9.74
C LYS A 91 23.24 -0.15 8.72
N GLU A 92 23.59 -0.26 7.43
CA GLU A 92 22.98 0.56 6.38
C GLU A 92 21.50 0.22 6.18
N ARG A 93 21.15 -1.06 6.25
CA ARG A 93 19.77 -1.49 6.17
C ARG A 93 18.96 -1.06 7.40
N ILE A 94 19.55 -1.08 8.59
CA ILE A 94 18.93 -0.55 9.82
C ILE A 94 18.66 0.94 9.68
N LYS A 95 19.62 1.71 9.13
CA LYS A 95 19.43 3.14 8.85
C LYS A 95 18.28 3.37 7.89
N ALA A 96 18.24 2.66 6.76
CA ALA A 96 17.15 2.74 5.79
C ALA A 96 15.78 2.39 6.39
N ARG A 97 15.69 1.41 7.31
CA ARG A 97 14.43 1.11 8.05
C ARG A 97 13.99 2.27 8.93
N LYS A 98 14.92 2.92 9.64
CA LYS A 98 14.62 4.09 10.47
C LYS A 98 14.08 5.26 9.62
N GLU A 99 14.72 5.52 8.47
CA GLU A 99 14.30 6.55 7.52
C GLU A 99 12.90 6.24 6.95
N ALA A 100 12.64 5.00 6.51
CA ALA A 100 11.33 4.57 6.02
C ALA A 100 10.25 4.66 7.10
N SER A 101 10.55 4.29 8.35
CA SER A 101 9.62 4.43 9.47
C SER A 101 9.32 5.89 9.78
N SER A 102 10.34 6.76 9.76
CA SER A 102 10.17 8.20 9.94
C SER A 102 9.32 8.82 8.83
N PHE A 103 9.53 8.41 7.58
CA PHE A 103 8.73 8.83 6.43
C PHE A 103 7.27 8.43 6.57
N PHE A 104 7.00 7.18 6.95
CA PHE A 104 5.64 6.71 7.26
C PHE A 104 4.95 7.59 8.31
N LEU A 105 5.65 7.89 9.42
CA LEU A 105 5.11 8.71 10.51
C LEU A 105 4.87 10.16 10.09
N LYS A 106 5.74 10.75 9.25
CA LYS A 106 5.53 12.10 8.70
C LYS A 106 4.26 12.18 7.88
N LEU A 107 3.99 11.18 7.03
CA LEU A 107 2.76 11.11 6.24
C LEU A 107 1.53 10.90 7.12
N TYR A 108 1.58 9.99 8.10
CA TYR A 108 0.45 9.76 9.00
C TYR A 108 0.11 10.99 9.83
N ASN A 109 1.11 11.72 10.31
CA ASN A 109 0.95 12.90 11.18
C ASN A 109 0.84 14.23 10.43
N CYS A 110 0.77 14.23 9.09
CA CYS A 110 0.61 15.46 8.32
C CYS A 110 -0.71 16.18 8.67
N ASP A 111 -0.77 17.47 8.34
CA ASP A 111 -1.93 18.32 8.63
C ASP A 111 -3.06 18.10 7.59
N ILE A 112 -3.45 16.84 7.42
CA ILE A 112 -4.62 16.43 6.64
C ILE A 112 -5.59 15.77 7.62
N PRO A 113 -6.87 16.18 7.67
CA PRO A 113 -7.80 15.71 8.72
C PRO A 113 -8.12 14.21 8.60
N LYS A 114 -8.13 13.66 7.39
CA LYS A 114 -8.44 12.27 7.10
C LYS A 114 -7.27 11.61 6.39
N VAL A 115 -6.66 10.60 7.01
CA VAL A 115 -5.48 9.91 6.45
C VAL A 115 -5.66 8.41 6.51
N ALA A 116 -5.31 7.73 5.41
CA ALA A 116 -5.10 6.30 5.37
C ALA A 116 -3.65 5.99 4.95
N MET A 117 -3.00 5.13 5.71
CA MET A 117 -1.70 4.55 5.36
C MET A 117 -1.88 3.08 5.03
N GLU A 118 -1.37 2.65 3.88
CA GLU A 118 -1.33 1.25 3.48
C GLU A 118 0.09 0.72 3.58
N ASN A 119 0.26 -0.45 4.19
CA ASN A 119 1.52 -1.19 4.13
C ASN A 119 1.25 -2.68 4.42
N PRO A 120 2.11 -3.62 3.98
CA PRO A 120 1.97 -5.01 4.36
C PRO A 120 2.25 -5.22 5.86
N ILE A 121 1.98 -6.43 6.35
CA ILE A 121 2.40 -6.83 7.70
C ILE A 121 3.90 -6.61 7.86
N GLY A 122 4.29 -5.86 8.87
CA GLY A 122 5.66 -5.43 9.07
C GLY A 122 5.91 -4.73 10.40
N VAL A 123 7.07 -4.07 10.49
CA VAL A 123 7.58 -3.48 11.73
C VAL A 123 6.76 -2.29 12.25
N MET A 124 5.96 -1.64 11.40
CA MET A 124 5.14 -0.50 11.84
C MET A 124 4.11 -0.88 12.91
N SER A 125 3.69 -2.15 12.96
CA SER A 125 2.83 -2.67 14.03
C SER A 125 3.49 -2.62 15.42
N SER A 126 4.83 -2.62 15.47
CA SER A 126 5.62 -2.52 16.72
C SER A 126 6.24 -1.15 16.91
N TYR A 127 6.66 -0.48 15.83
CA TYR A 127 7.35 0.83 15.90
C TYR A 127 6.39 2.00 16.09
N PHE A 128 5.15 1.84 15.67
CA PHE A 128 4.12 2.86 15.83
C PHE A 128 2.96 2.31 16.67
N ARG A 129 2.05 1.60 16.05
CA ARG A 129 0.90 0.93 16.68
C ARG A 129 0.35 -0.16 15.78
N LYS A 130 -0.46 -1.06 16.32
CA LYS A 130 -1.17 -2.03 15.48
C LYS A 130 -2.04 -1.30 14.44
N PRO A 131 -2.20 -1.86 13.23
CA PRO A 131 -3.11 -1.31 12.23
C PRO A 131 -4.55 -1.34 12.76
N ASP A 132 -5.36 -0.41 12.28
CA ASP A 132 -6.80 -0.38 12.60
C ASP A 132 -7.52 -1.54 11.95
N GLN A 133 -7.01 -2.00 10.79
CA GLN A 133 -7.58 -3.09 10.03
C GLN A 133 -6.51 -3.82 9.21
N VAL A 134 -6.71 -5.13 9.02
CA VAL A 134 -6.01 -5.94 8.01
C VAL A 134 -7.05 -6.42 7.02
N ILE A 135 -6.82 -6.17 5.74
CA ILE A 135 -7.72 -6.53 4.65
C ILE A 135 -7.02 -7.46 3.66
N HIS A 136 -7.83 -8.18 2.88
CA HIS A 136 -7.37 -9.02 1.78
C HIS A 136 -8.17 -8.72 0.50
N PRO A 137 -7.56 -8.82 -0.70
CA PRO A 137 -8.27 -8.56 -1.96
C PRO A 137 -9.51 -9.42 -2.17
N HIS A 138 -9.50 -10.69 -1.72
CA HIS A 138 -10.66 -11.57 -1.84
C HIS A 138 -11.92 -11.06 -1.11
N GLN A 139 -11.78 -10.19 -0.12
CA GLN A 139 -12.90 -9.56 0.58
C GLN A 139 -13.58 -8.47 -0.28
N PHE A 140 -12.92 -8.05 -1.36
CA PHE A 140 -13.33 -6.95 -2.23
C PHE A 140 -13.54 -7.37 -3.69
N GLY A 141 -13.66 -8.68 -3.95
CA GLY A 141 -14.00 -9.22 -5.27
C GLY A 141 -12.83 -9.65 -6.14
N ASP A 142 -11.59 -9.53 -5.67
CA ASP A 142 -10.41 -9.98 -6.40
C ASP A 142 -9.97 -11.38 -5.93
N ASP A 143 -9.77 -12.33 -6.84
CA ASP A 143 -9.30 -13.69 -6.49
C ASP A 143 -7.82 -13.68 -6.09
N ALA A 144 -7.55 -13.10 -4.92
CA ALA A 144 -6.20 -12.95 -4.41
C ALA A 144 -6.15 -12.88 -2.87
N SER A 145 -5.06 -13.40 -2.31
CA SER A 145 -4.68 -13.23 -0.91
C SER A 145 -3.42 -12.38 -0.80
N LYS A 146 -3.53 -11.24 -0.15
CA LYS A 146 -2.43 -10.32 0.19
C LYS A 146 -2.84 -9.56 1.45
N ALA A 147 -2.28 -9.94 2.60
CA ALA A 147 -2.55 -9.23 3.84
C ALA A 147 -2.04 -7.78 3.75
N THR A 148 -2.95 -6.85 3.85
CA THR A 148 -2.72 -5.41 3.72
C THR A 148 -3.20 -4.71 4.97
N CYS A 149 -2.29 -4.03 5.65
CA CYS A 149 -2.57 -3.28 6.88
C CYS A 149 -2.98 -1.85 6.55
N LEU A 150 -4.00 -1.36 7.24
CA LEU A 150 -4.48 0.02 7.17
C LEU A 150 -4.34 0.70 8.54
N TRP A 151 -3.68 1.86 8.57
CA TRP A 151 -3.68 2.79 9.70
C TRP A 151 -4.49 4.02 9.31
N LEU A 152 -5.54 4.29 10.08
CA LEU A 152 -6.57 5.26 9.74
C LEU A 152 -6.56 6.42 10.73
N LYS A 153 -6.73 7.63 10.22
CA LYS A 153 -6.99 8.85 10.97
C LYS A 153 -8.24 9.53 10.39
N GLY A 154 -9.30 9.66 11.16
CA GLY A 154 -10.55 10.29 10.70
C GLY A 154 -11.30 9.56 9.59
N LEU A 155 -10.97 8.31 9.31
CA LEU A 155 -11.60 7.45 8.29
C LEU A 155 -12.17 6.18 8.94
N PRO A 156 -13.30 5.65 8.43
CA PRO A 156 -13.86 4.39 8.90
C PRO A 156 -13.06 3.19 8.39
N LYS A 157 -13.20 2.04 9.04
CA LYS A 157 -12.74 0.76 8.50
C LYS A 157 -13.49 0.42 7.22
N LEU A 158 -12.80 -0.22 6.28
CA LEU A 158 -13.44 -0.71 5.06
C LEU A 158 -14.31 -1.94 5.35
N ILE A 159 -15.47 -1.97 4.74
CA ILE A 159 -16.37 -3.12 4.74
C ILE A 159 -16.14 -3.90 3.44
N GLY A 160 -15.98 -5.23 3.53
CA GLY A 160 -15.83 -6.08 2.36
C GLY A 160 -17.05 -5.95 1.43
N THR A 161 -16.78 -5.83 0.14
CA THR A 161 -17.86 -5.61 -0.86
C THR A 161 -18.33 -6.91 -1.51
N ARG A 162 -17.43 -7.87 -1.69
CA ARG A 162 -17.70 -9.17 -2.29
C ARG A 162 -16.63 -10.17 -1.88
N ASN A 163 -17.02 -11.21 -1.15
CA ASN A 163 -16.08 -12.29 -0.82
C ASN A 163 -15.89 -13.25 -2.00
N VAL A 164 -14.64 -13.54 -2.34
CA VAL A 164 -14.28 -14.58 -3.33
C VAL A 164 -13.84 -15.82 -2.58
N GLU A 165 -14.54 -16.93 -2.82
CA GLU A 165 -14.24 -18.19 -2.18
C GLU A 165 -12.90 -18.78 -2.68
N PRO A 166 -12.07 -19.30 -1.80
CA PRO A 166 -10.79 -19.90 -2.17
C PRO A 166 -10.98 -21.30 -2.77
N ARG A 167 -9.99 -21.75 -3.53
CA ARG A 167 -9.77 -23.18 -3.76
C ARG A 167 -9.28 -23.82 -2.46
N ILE A 168 -9.73 -25.01 -2.13
CA ILE A 168 -9.22 -25.77 -0.98
C ILE A 168 -8.22 -26.81 -1.48
N ILE A 169 -6.97 -26.68 -1.04
CA ILE A 169 -5.87 -27.60 -1.36
C ILE A 169 -5.31 -28.14 -0.04
N ASP A 170 -5.40 -29.44 0.16
CA ASP A 170 -4.97 -30.12 1.41
C ASP A 170 -5.55 -29.43 2.67
N GLY A 171 -6.85 -29.09 2.64
CA GLY A 171 -7.56 -28.43 3.73
C GLY A 171 -7.18 -26.95 3.94
N ARG A 172 -6.39 -26.36 3.07
CA ARG A 172 -5.93 -24.97 3.17
C ARG A 172 -6.51 -24.09 2.06
N PRO A 173 -6.97 -22.88 2.38
CA PRO A 173 -7.49 -21.95 1.37
C PRO A 173 -6.36 -21.44 0.46
N ARG A 174 -6.64 -21.36 -0.85
CA ARG A 174 -5.74 -20.86 -1.89
C ARG A 174 -6.51 -20.02 -2.91
N TRP A 175 -6.02 -18.83 -3.18
CA TRP A 175 -6.55 -17.93 -4.21
C TRP A 175 -5.73 -17.99 -5.49
N ALA A 176 -6.23 -17.38 -6.57
CA ALA A 176 -5.62 -17.46 -7.89
C ALA A 176 -4.16 -16.97 -7.95
N ASN A 177 -3.80 -16.00 -7.11
CA ASN A 177 -2.43 -15.47 -7.03
C ASN A 177 -1.45 -16.38 -6.27
N GLN A 178 -1.91 -17.54 -5.77
CA GLN A 178 -1.10 -18.47 -4.98
C GLN A 178 -0.94 -19.82 -5.68
N THR A 179 0.26 -20.40 -5.57
CA THR A 179 0.51 -21.80 -5.88
C THR A 179 -0.19 -22.71 -4.87
N ASP A 180 -0.27 -24.01 -5.12
CA ASP A 180 -0.85 -24.96 -4.20
C ASP A 180 -0.09 -25.04 -2.86
N SER A 181 1.22 -24.80 -2.87
CA SER A 181 2.03 -24.63 -1.66
C SER A 181 1.79 -23.30 -0.91
N GLY A 182 1.02 -22.38 -1.49
CA GLY A 182 0.69 -21.08 -0.89
C GLY A 182 1.68 -19.94 -1.21
N GLN A 183 2.64 -20.18 -2.08
CA GLN A 183 3.56 -19.12 -2.53
C GLN A 183 2.89 -18.23 -3.58
N ASN A 184 3.34 -16.98 -3.69
CA ASN A 184 2.88 -16.10 -4.75
C ASN A 184 3.35 -16.61 -6.12
N LYS A 185 2.43 -16.70 -7.10
CA LYS A 185 2.68 -17.21 -8.46
C LYS A 185 3.55 -16.31 -9.32
N LEU A 186 3.75 -15.04 -8.96
CA LEU A 186 4.62 -14.17 -9.74
C LEU A 186 6.05 -14.73 -9.74
N SER A 187 6.53 -15.06 -10.94
CA SER A 187 7.90 -15.54 -11.16
C SER A 187 8.92 -14.48 -10.73
N PRO A 188 10.16 -14.86 -10.43
CA PRO A 188 11.26 -13.93 -10.27
C PRO A 188 11.52 -13.21 -11.59
N ALA A 189 11.09 -11.95 -11.68
CA ALA A 189 11.29 -11.07 -12.82
C ALA A 189 11.61 -9.67 -12.28
N ASP A 190 12.24 -8.83 -13.08
CA ASP A 190 12.67 -7.49 -12.67
C ASP A 190 11.49 -6.60 -12.25
N ASN A 191 10.34 -6.76 -12.90
CA ASN A 191 9.11 -6.03 -12.59
C ASN A 191 8.23 -6.67 -11.49
N ARG A 192 8.69 -7.78 -10.87
CA ARG A 192 7.90 -8.49 -9.82
C ARG A 192 7.53 -7.58 -8.64
N ALA A 193 8.45 -6.73 -8.21
CA ALA A 193 8.20 -5.80 -7.12
C ALA A 193 7.10 -4.81 -7.50
N GLU A 194 7.15 -4.27 -8.69
CA GLU A 194 6.14 -3.37 -9.24
C GLU A 194 4.76 -4.04 -9.35
N MET A 195 4.71 -5.25 -9.90
CA MET A 195 3.44 -6.00 -9.99
C MET A 195 2.83 -6.28 -8.62
N ARG A 196 3.65 -6.55 -7.60
CA ARG A 196 3.19 -6.78 -6.23
C ARG A 196 2.78 -5.51 -5.50
N SER A 197 3.27 -4.35 -5.91
CA SER A 197 2.93 -3.07 -5.27
C SER A 197 1.58 -2.52 -5.72
N LYS A 198 1.06 -2.95 -6.87
CA LYS A 198 -0.23 -2.47 -7.38
C LYS A 198 -1.36 -2.73 -6.39
N THR A 199 -2.18 -1.71 -6.20
CA THR A 199 -3.43 -1.84 -5.44
C THR A 199 -4.44 -2.64 -6.26
N TYR A 200 -5.11 -3.60 -5.64
CA TYR A 200 -6.13 -4.40 -6.29
C TYR A 200 -7.38 -3.55 -6.60
N PRO A 201 -8.03 -3.74 -7.76
CA PRO A 201 -9.16 -2.91 -8.21
C PRO A 201 -10.31 -2.85 -7.20
N GLY A 202 -10.68 -3.97 -6.61
CA GLY A 202 -11.74 -4.01 -5.61
C GLY A 202 -11.42 -3.20 -4.36
N ILE A 203 -10.16 -3.23 -3.91
CA ILE A 203 -9.70 -2.40 -2.78
C ILE A 203 -9.70 -0.92 -3.16
N ALA A 204 -9.18 -0.55 -4.35
CA ALA A 204 -9.16 0.83 -4.83
C ALA A 204 -10.59 1.42 -4.89
N LYS A 205 -11.52 0.65 -5.46
CA LYS A 205 -12.93 1.02 -5.53
C LYS A 205 -13.56 1.18 -4.14
N ALA A 206 -13.29 0.25 -3.21
CA ALA A 206 -13.79 0.33 -1.84
C ALA A 206 -13.24 1.55 -1.10
N MET A 207 -11.94 1.85 -1.23
CA MET A 207 -11.35 3.06 -0.65
C MET A 207 -12.04 4.32 -1.17
N ALA A 208 -12.26 4.44 -2.49
CA ALA A 208 -12.93 5.59 -3.07
C ALA A 208 -14.39 5.70 -2.59
N GLN A 209 -15.16 4.63 -2.67
CA GLN A 209 -16.58 4.66 -2.36
C GLN A 209 -16.88 4.86 -0.86
N GLN A 210 -16.10 4.17 0.02
CA GLN A 210 -16.44 4.14 1.45
C GLN A 210 -15.79 5.28 2.25
N TRP A 211 -14.72 5.89 1.76
CA TRP A 211 -14.07 6.98 2.47
C TRP A 211 -14.50 8.36 2.03
N VAL A 212 -14.97 8.50 0.78
CA VAL A 212 -15.30 9.81 0.19
C VAL A 212 -16.55 9.79 -0.70
N GLY A 213 -17.15 8.64 -0.98
CA GLY A 213 -18.44 8.56 -1.66
C GLY A 213 -19.52 9.32 -0.87
N GLU A 214 -20.47 9.94 -1.53
CA GLU A 214 -21.63 10.52 -0.89
C GLU A 214 -22.37 9.40 -0.14
N ASN A 215 -22.65 9.63 1.13
CA ASN A 215 -23.24 8.72 2.10
C ASN A 215 -24.10 7.62 1.47
N ILE A 216 -23.57 6.39 1.40
CA ILE A 216 -24.43 5.22 1.38
C ILE A 216 -24.96 5.11 2.82
N ILE A 217 -26.10 5.70 3.07
CA ILE A 217 -26.91 5.40 4.27
C ILE A 217 -27.24 3.92 4.13
N ILE A 218 -26.63 3.09 4.98
CA ILE A 218 -26.99 1.67 5.16
C ILE A 218 -28.20 1.62 6.10
#